data_72e5c452b81f802779b1099a943a7a0a
#
_entry.id   72e5c452b81f802779b1099a943a7a0a
#
_cell.length_a   1.000
_cell.length_b   1.000
_cell.length_c   1.000
_cell.angle_alpha   90.00
_cell.angle_beta   90.00
_cell.angle_gamma   90.00
#
_symmetry.space_group_name_H-M   'P 1'
#
loop_
_entity.id
_entity.type
_entity.pdbx_description
1 polymer ?
#
loop_
_entity_poly.entity_id
_entity_poly.type
_entity_poly.pdbx_seq_one_letter_code
_entity_poly.pdbx_strand_id
1 'polypeptide(L)'
;MSSPVYLAIDTPHLDAALTLAQRVRHHVGGLKLGLEFFCANGHHGVHEMAKLGLPIFLDLKLHDIPNTVAKAIQALRPLEPAILTVHAAGGRAMMEEAKAVAGSATKVVGVTVLTSLDAPDLDDIGVGGTPHDHVVRLAALARESGLDGIVCSGQEVKAARKAWPGGFFVVPGVRPADGR
;
A
#
# COMPACT_ATOMS: atom_id res chain seq x y z
N MET A 1 -7.27 18.08 -12.02
CA MET A 1 -7.25 16.72 -11.43
C MET A 1 -5.83 16.48 -10.93
N SER A 2 -5.63 15.98 -9.71
CA SER A 2 -4.30 15.60 -9.21
C SER A 2 -3.79 14.39 -10.00
N SER A 3 -2.48 14.31 -10.23
CA SER A 3 -1.84 13.17 -10.88
C SER A 3 -2.16 11.87 -10.13
N PRO A 4 -2.47 10.75 -10.80
CA PRO A 4 -2.66 9.46 -10.13
C PRO A 4 -1.34 8.78 -9.76
N VAL A 5 -0.20 9.39 -10.06
CA VAL A 5 1.13 8.82 -9.85
C VAL A 5 1.66 9.18 -8.48
N TYR A 6 2.08 8.19 -7.71
CA TYR A 6 2.83 8.35 -6.47
C TYR A 6 4.29 7.99 -6.71
N LEU A 7 5.21 8.90 -6.35
CA LEU A 7 6.64 8.60 -6.43
C LEU A 7 7.06 7.72 -5.28
N ALA A 8 7.70 6.59 -5.57
CA ALA A 8 8.34 5.76 -4.55
C ALA A 8 9.65 6.42 -4.09
N ILE A 9 9.76 6.64 -2.79
CA ILE A 9 10.96 7.14 -2.13
C ILE A 9 11.72 5.93 -1.57
N ASP A 10 12.62 5.42 -2.37
CA ASP A 10 13.40 4.21 -2.09
C ASP A 10 14.85 4.63 -1.72
N THR A 11 15.00 5.30 -0.58
CA THR A 11 16.29 5.71 0.03
C THR A 11 16.12 5.88 1.53
N PRO A 12 17.10 5.45 2.35
CA PRO A 12 17.09 5.68 3.80
C PRO A 12 17.50 7.10 4.19
N HIS A 13 18.05 7.90 3.26
CA HIS A 13 18.60 9.22 3.53
C HIS A 13 17.54 10.31 3.37
N LEU A 14 17.15 10.96 4.47
CA LEU A 14 16.11 11.98 4.51
C LEU A 14 16.38 13.16 3.56
N ASP A 15 17.60 13.69 3.53
CA ASP A 15 17.96 14.83 2.68
C ASP A 15 17.84 14.48 1.17
N ALA A 16 18.24 13.27 0.79
CA ALA A 16 18.10 12.78 -0.57
C ALA A 16 16.60 12.62 -0.95
N ALA A 17 15.80 12.09 -0.02
CA ALA A 17 14.36 11.94 -0.19
C ALA A 17 13.66 13.31 -0.39
N LEU A 18 13.98 14.30 0.46
CA LEU A 18 13.45 15.67 0.36
C LEU A 18 13.84 16.32 -0.96
N THR A 19 15.12 16.21 -1.35
CA THR A 19 15.63 16.75 -2.62
C THR A 19 14.89 16.15 -3.82
N LEU A 20 14.73 14.83 -3.84
CA LEU A 20 14.01 14.12 -4.91
C LEU A 20 12.55 14.56 -4.97
N ALA A 21 11.87 14.57 -3.83
CA ALA A 21 10.46 14.93 -3.76
C ALA A 21 10.21 16.39 -4.19
N GLN A 22 11.07 17.33 -3.80
CA GLN A 22 11.00 18.73 -4.22
C GLN A 22 11.10 18.90 -5.74
N ARG A 23 11.98 18.13 -6.40
CA ARG A 23 12.17 18.19 -7.87
C ARG A 23 10.93 17.74 -8.63
N VAL A 24 10.15 16.81 -8.10
CA VAL A 24 9.00 16.21 -8.80
C VAL A 24 7.64 16.63 -8.25
N ARG A 25 7.58 17.47 -7.21
CA ARG A 25 6.35 17.80 -6.48
C ARG A 25 5.20 18.29 -7.35
N HIS A 26 5.49 18.92 -8.49
CA HIS A 26 4.48 19.44 -9.41
C HIS A 26 4.02 18.42 -10.47
N HIS A 27 4.63 17.23 -10.51
CA HIS A 27 4.39 16.21 -11.52
C HIS A 27 3.69 14.96 -10.96
N VAL A 28 3.68 14.80 -9.64
CA VAL A 28 3.11 13.63 -8.96
C VAL A 28 1.94 14.02 -8.08
N GLY A 29 1.06 13.05 -7.79
CA GLY A 29 -0.08 13.23 -6.90
C GLY A 29 0.22 12.92 -5.44
N GLY A 30 1.38 12.33 -5.15
CA GLY A 30 1.78 12.00 -3.78
C GLY A 30 3.14 11.31 -3.71
N LEU A 31 3.56 11.00 -2.49
CA LEU A 31 4.81 10.32 -2.18
C LEU A 31 4.52 9.00 -1.48
N LYS A 32 5.14 7.90 -1.95
CA LYS A 32 5.09 6.61 -1.28
C LYS A 32 6.36 6.41 -0.45
N LEU A 33 6.18 6.25 0.84
CA LEU A 33 7.23 5.97 1.80
C LEU A 33 7.12 4.50 2.23
N GLY A 34 8.09 3.69 1.81
CA GLY A 34 8.15 2.26 2.10
C GLY A 34 8.88 1.92 3.39
N LEU A 35 9.07 0.61 3.61
CA LEU A 35 9.67 0.07 4.83
C LEU A 35 11.09 0.62 5.07
N GLU A 36 11.94 0.67 4.02
CA GLU A 36 13.31 1.17 4.16
C GLU A 36 13.33 2.59 4.71
N PHE A 37 12.57 3.49 4.09
CA PHE A 37 12.49 4.89 4.52
C PHE A 37 11.96 5.01 5.95
N PHE A 38 10.86 4.28 6.25
CA PHE A 38 10.22 4.36 7.56
C PHE A 38 11.10 3.77 8.67
N CYS A 39 11.77 2.64 8.43
CA CYS A 39 12.68 2.05 9.42
C CYS A 39 13.89 2.95 9.71
N ALA A 40 14.38 3.67 8.70
CA ALA A 40 15.52 4.58 8.88
C ALA A 40 15.13 5.90 9.55
N ASN A 41 13.95 6.45 9.29
CA ASN A 41 13.60 7.83 9.65
C ASN A 41 12.39 7.94 10.60
N GLY A 42 11.60 6.88 10.73
CA GLY A 42 10.44 6.83 11.63
C GLY A 42 9.40 7.93 11.37
N HIS A 43 8.68 8.30 12.42
CA HIS A 43 7.67 9.37 12.39
C HIS A 43 8.26 10.72 11.98
N HIS A 44 9.47 11.02 12.42
CA HIS A 44 10.16 12.28 12.09
C HIS A 44 10.32 12.43 10.57
N GLY A 45 10.85 11.41 9.90
CA GLY A 45 11.04 11.47 8.45
C GLY A 45 9.75 11.62 7.68
N VAL A 46 8.69 10.90 8.08
CA VAL A 46 7.36 11.05 7.46
C VAL A 46 6.83 12.48 7.62
N HIS A 47 6.97 13.04 8.83
CA HIS A 47 6.55 14.43 9.11
C HIS A 47 7.30 15.44 8.23
N GLU A 48 8.62 15.31 8.09
CA GLU A 48 9.41 16.19 7.21
C GLU A 48 8.97 16.09 5.74
N MET A 49 8.70 14.88 5.25
CA MET A 49 8.20 14.68 3.88
C MET A 49 6.79 15.29 3.70
N ALA A 50 5.93 15.20 4.70
CA ALA A 50 4.57 15.76 4.65
C ALA A 50 4.56 17.30 4.55
N LYS A 51 5.58 18.00 5.05
CA LYS A 51 5.72 19.47 4.91
C LYS A 51 5.79 19.94 3.46
N LEU A 52 6.09 19.05 2.52
CA LEU A 52 6.06 19.37 1.08
C LEU A 52 4.64 19.56 0.54
N GLY A 53 3.60 19.26 1.33
CA GLY A 53 2.20 19.45 0.97
C GLY A 53 1.65 18.41 0.00
N LEU A 54 2.35 17.29 -0.19
CA LEU A 54 1.90 16.17 -1.01
C LEU A 54 1.26 15.09 -0.14
N PRO A 55 0.19 14.41 -0.60
CA PRO A 55 -0.37 13.26 0.07
C PRO A 55 0.68 12.17 0.32
N ILE A 56 0.71 11.61 1.52
CA ILE A 56 1.64 10.55 1.90
C ILE A 56 0.95 9.19 1.81
N PHE A 57 1.58 8.27 1.14
CA PHE A 57 1.24 6.87 1.12
C PHE A 57 2.27 6.10 1.96
N LEU A 58 1.85 5.59 3.13
CA LEU A 58 2.67 4.71 3.97
C LEU A 58 2.52 3.26 3.52
N ASP A 59 3.54 2.76 2.83
CA ASP A 59 3.57 1.39 2.31
C ASP A 59 4.31 0.44 3.26
N LEU A 60 3.70 0.20 4.43
CA LEU A 60 4.30 -0.57 5.52
C LEU A 60 3.87 -2.05 5.52
N LYS A 61 2.84 -2.40 4.77
CA LYS A 61 2.33 -3.77 4.61
C LYS A 61 2.12 -4.48 5.95
N LEU A 62 1.43 -3.80 6.89
CA LEU A 62 1.21 -4.31 8.24
C LEU A 62 0.54 -5.68 8.21
N HIS A 63 1.13 -6.64 8.94
CA HIS A 63 0.65 -8.01 9.00
C HIS A 63 1.00 -8.61 10.36
N ASP A 64 0.00 -8.70 11.22
CA ASP A 64 0.12 -9.24 12.57
C ASP A 64 -1.29 -9.60 13.08
N ILE A 65 -1.44 -10.03 14.34
CA ILE A 65 -2.75 -10.23 14.94
C ILE A 65 -3.56 -8.91 14.96
N PRO A 66 -4.90 -8.97 14.94
CA PRO A 66 -5.76 -7.79 14.76
C PRO A 66 -5.44 -6.64 15.73
N ASN A 67 -5.30 -6.91 17.01
CA ASN A 67 -5.01 -5.90 18.03
C ASN A 67 -3.65 -5.20 17.81
N THR A 68 -2.61 -5.93 17.36
CA THR A 68 -1.29 -5.34 17.08
C THR A 68 -1.36 -4.40 15.89
N VAL A 69 -2.01 -4.82 14.80
CA VAL A 69 -2.20 -3.97 13.60
C VAL A 69 -3.03 -2.74 13.94
N ALA A 70 -4.12 -2.89 14.70
CA ALA A 70 -4.93 -1.75 15.12
C ALA A 70 -4.12 -0.73 15.93
N LYS A 71 -3.31 -1.17 16.90
CA LYS A 71 -2.44 -0.28 17.69
C LYS A 71 -1.35 0.38 16.86
N ALA A 72 -0.76 -0.34 15.91
CA ALA A 72 0.22 0.23 14.98
C ALA A 72 -0.41 1.35 14.15
N ILE A 73 -1.61 1.13 13.60
CA ILE A 73 -2.33 2.14 12.83
C ILE A 73 -2.70 3.34 13.70
N GLN A 74 -3.16 3.13 14.94
CA GLN A 74 -3.43 4.22 15.88
C GLN A 74 -2.18 5.07 16.13
N ALA A 75 -1.01 4.45 16.27
CA ALA A 75 0.26 5.16 16.41
C ALA A 75 0.64 5.97 15.15
N LEU A 76 0.24 5.51 13.96
CA LEU A 76 0.50 6.20 12.68
C LEU A 76 -0.51 7.33 12.39
N ARG A 77 -1.68 7.36 13.05
CA ARG A 77 -2.72 8.38 12.80
C ARG A 77 -2.24 9.83 12.86
N PRO A 78 -1.37 10.24 13.81
CA PRO A 78 -0.87 11.61 13.86
C PRO A 78 -0.09 12.05 12.60
N LEU A 79 0.35 11.12 11.76
CA LEU A 79 1.01 11.39 10.48
C LEU A 79 0.02 11.66 9.34
N GLU A 80 -1.27 11.43 9.56
CA GLU A 80 -2.37 11.64 8.60
C GLU A 80 -2.07 11.06 7.20
N PRO A 81 -1.66 9.78 7.10
CA PRO A 81 -1.39 9.20 5.78
C PRO A 81 -2.65 9.16 4.93
N ALA A 82 -2.54 9.58 3.67
CA ALA A 82 -3.64 9.47 2.72
C ALA A 82 -3.95 8.02 2.34
N ILE A 83 -2.92 7.16 2.32
CA ILE A 83 -3.01 5.73 2.02
C ILE A 83 -2.11 4.96 2.99
N LEU A 84 -2.58 3.80 3.46
CA LEU A 84 -1.84 2.87 4.31
C LEU A 84 -2.07 1.44 3.83
N THR A 85 -1.03 0.62 3.80
CA THR A 85 -1.13 -0.79 3.41
C THR A 85 -1.16 -1.74 4.60
N VAL A 86 -2.02 -2.76 4.48
CA VAL A 86 -2.02 -3.97 5.30
C VAL A 86 -1.97 -5.19 4.38
N HIS A 87 -1.54 -6.35 4.86
CA HIS A 87 -1.65 -7.58 4.06
C HIS A 87 -3.07 -8.16 4.12
N ALA A 88 -3.70 -8.43 2.96
CA ALA A 88 -5.00 -9.09 2.91
C ALA A 88 -4.94 -10.54 3.44
N ALA A 89 -3.77 -11.19 3.35
CA ALA A 89 -3.52 -12.51 3.92
C ALA A 89 -3.57 -12.54 5.47
N GLY A 90 -3.57 -11.39 6.15
CA GLY A 90 -3.78 -11.29 7.59
C GLY A 90 -5.21 -11.66 8.05
N GLY A 91 -6.12 -11.85 7.10
CA GLY A 91 -7.48 -12.32 7.35
C GLY A 91 -8.48 -11.20 7.69
N ARG A 92 -9.75 -11.60 7.72
CA ARG A 92 -10.90 -10.69 7.88
C ARG A 92 -10.78 -9.83 9.14
N ALA A 93 -10.62 -10.44 10.30
CA ALA A 93 -10.61 -9.73 11.57
C ALA A 93 -9.49 -8.67 11.65
N MET A 94 -8.29 -8.97 11.11
CA MET A 94 -7.19 -8.00 11.07
C MET A 94 -7.54 -6.81 10.16
N MET A 95 -8.13 -7.05 9.01
CA MET A 95 -8.50 -5.99 8.07
C MET A 95 -9.65 -5.12 8.59
N GLU A 96 -10.66 -5.71 9.22
CA GLU A 96 -11.77 -5.00 9.86
C GLU A 96 -11.28 -4.07 10.97
N GLU A 97 -10.44 -4.56 11.88
CA GLU A 97 -9.82 -3.76 12.94
C GLU A 97 -8.92 -2.65 12.37
N ALA A 98 -8.12 -2.97 11.36
CA ALA A 98 -7.29 -1.98 10.69
C ALA A 98 -8.13 -0.82 10.13
N LYS A 99 -9.23 -1.15 9.44
CA LYS A 99 -10.13 -0.14 8.86
C LYS A 99 -10.85 0.67 9.92
N ALA A 100 -11.31 0.03 10.99
CA ALA A 100 -12.06 0.69 12.07
C ALA A 100 -11.24 1.79 12.76
N VAL A 101 -9.93 1.62 12.89
CA VAL A 101 -9.07 2.57 13.63
C VAL A 101 -8.33 3.58 12.74
N ALA A 102 -8.32 3.39 11.42
CA ALA A 102 -7.52 4.24 10.50
C ALA A 102 -8.06 5.68 10.39
N GLY A 103 -9.34 5.89 10.70
CA GLY A 103 -10.00 7.19 10.48
C GLY A 103 -10.49 7.37 9.05
N SER A 104 -11.35 8.36 8.84
CA SER A 104 -12.04 8.58 7.55
C SER A 104 -11.14 9.18 6.46
N ALA A 105 -10.06 9.87 6.83
CA ALA A 105 -9.15 10.52 5.88
C ALA A 105 -8.15 9.53 5.25
N THR A 106 -7.88 8.39 5.90
CA THR A 106 -6.91 7.39 5.45
C THR A 106 -7.59 6.28 4.67
N LYS A 107 -7.15 6.03 3.44
CA LYS A 107 -7.52 4.83 2.69
C LYS A 107 -6.65 3.66 3.16
N VAL A 108 -7.29 2.61 3.66
CA VAL A 108 -6.62 1.35 3.98
C VAL A 108 -6.73 0.41 2.80
N VAL A 109 -5.62 -0.04 2.25
CA VAL A 109 -5.58 -0.93 1.09
C VAL A 109 -4.90 -2.25 1.42
N GLY A 110 -5.51 -3.35 0.98
CA GLY A 110 -5.02 -4.70 1.21
C GLY A 110 -4.00 -5.11 0.14
N VAL A 111 -2.77 -5.44 0.54
CA VAL A 111 -1.80 -6.07 -0.36
C VAL A 111 -2.25 -7.50 -0.61
N THR A 112 -2.41 -7.87 -1.88
CA THR A 112 -2.84 -9.20 -2.29
C THR A 112 -1.64 -10.15 -2.37
N VAL A 113 -1.18 -10.49 -3.57
CA VAL A 113 0.03 -11.27 -3.77
C VAL A 113 1.19 -10.32 -4.08
N LEU A 114 2.32 -10.52 -3.43
CA LEU A 114 3.52 -9.74 -3.74
C LEU A 114 3.99 -10.08 -5.16
N THR A 115 4.39 -9.06 -5.91
CA THR A 115 4.84 -9.21 -7.30
C THR A 115 6.13 -10.03 -7.46
N SER A 116 6.81 -10.31 -6.36
CA SER A 116 7.99 -11.16 -6.29
C SER A 116 7.68 -12.65 -6.14
N LEU A 117 6.42 -13.02 -5.85
CA LEU A 117 6.01 -14.40 -5.64
C LEU A 117 5.42 -14.99 -6.92
N ASP A 118 5.87 -16.19 -7.28
CA ASP A 118 5.31 -17.01 -8.34
C ASP A 118 4.48 -18.19 -7.79
N ALA A 119 4.04 -19.10 -8.65
CA ALA A 119 3.23 -20.23 -8.21
C ALA A 119 4.00 -21.23 -7.32
N PRO A 120 5.25 -21.58 -7.62
CA PRO A 120 6.08 -22.37 -6.71
C PRO A 120 6.23 -21.75 -5.32
N ASP A 121 6.51 -20.45 -5.24
CA ASP A 121 6.65 -19.74 -3.96
C ASP A 121 5.35 -19.82 -3.12
N LEU A 122 4.19 -19.71 -3.78
CA LEU A 122 2.90 -19.86 -3.11
C LEU A 122 2.67 -21.28 -2.61
N ASP A 123 3.03 -22.29 -3.39
CA ASP A 123 2.92 -23.69 -2.98
C ASP A 123 3.83 -24.01 -1.79
N ASP A 124 5.04 -23.46 -1.74
CA ASP A 124 5.99 -23.62 -0.63
C ASP A 124 5.44 -23.09 0.70
N ILE A 125 4.61 -22.07 0.67
CA ILE A 125 3.93 -21.54 1.87
C ILE A 125 2.53 -22.11 2.08
N GLY A 126 2.17 -23.19 1.36
CA GLY A 126 0.89 -23.90 1.51
C GLY A 126 -0.31 -23.22 0.87
N VAL A 127 -0.10 -22.29 -0.05
CA VAL A 127 -1.15 -21.59 -0.79
C VAL A 127 -1.33 -22.22 -2.15
N GLY A 128 -2.30 -23.13 -2.28
CA GLY A 128 -2.60 -23.77 -3.55
C GLY A 128 -3.34 -22.87 -4.53
N GLY A 129 -3.15 -23.15 -5.83
CA GLY A 129 -3.79 -22.42 -6.93
C GLY A 129 -2.86 -21.41 -7.61
N THR A 130 -3.39 -20.67 -8.55
CA THR A 130 -2.59 -19.67 -9.29
C THR A 130 -2.48 -18.33 -8.52
N PRO A 131 -1.41 -17.55 -8.71
CA PRO A 131 -1.34 -16.19 -8.18
C PRO A 131 -2.58 -15.35 -8.53
N HIS A 132 -3.07 -15.50 -9.76
CA HIS A 132 -4.29 -14.83 -10.23
C HIS A 132 -5.53 -15.17 -9.38
N ASP A 133 -5.79 -16.46 -9.13
CA ASP A 133 -6.94 -16.90 -8.33
C ASP A 133 -6.83 -16.39 -6.90
N HIS A 134 -5.62 -16.37 -6.38
CA HIS A 134 -5.34 -15.89 -5.03
C HIS A 134 -5.58 -14.37 -4.92
N VAL A 135 -5.15 -13.58 -5.91
CA VAL A 135 -5.44 -12.13 -5.97
C VAL A 135 -6.94 -11.87 -5.97
N VAL A 136 -7.73 -12.59 -6.79
CA VAL A 136 -9.18 -12.43 -6.85
C VAL A 136 -9.83 -12.77 -5.50
N ARG A 137 -9.39 -13.84 -4.86
CA ARG A 137 -9.88 -14.26 -3.53
C ARG A 137 -9.57 -13.21 -2.46
N LEU A 138 -8.33 -12.72 -2.41
CA LEU A 138 -7.91 -11.70 -1.44
C LEU A 138 -8.59 -10.35 -1.71
N ALA A 139 -8.84 -9.99 -2.96
CA ALA A 139 -9.59 -8.79 -3.32
C ALA A 139 -11.04 -8.85 -2.82
N ALA A 140 -11.70 -10.01 -2.98
CA ALA A 140 -13.03 -10.22 -2.44
C ALA A 140 -13.05 -10.12 -0.91
N LEU A 141 -12.10 -10.78 -0.23
CA LEU A 141 -11.97 -10.73 1.22
C LEU A 141 -11.72 -9.30 1.73
N ALA A 142 -10.84 -8.55 1.07
CA ALA A 142 -10.55 -7.16 1.42
C ALA A 142 -11.79 -6.26 1.29
N ARG A 143 -12.56 -6.44 0.21
CA ARG A 143 -13.84 -5.74 0.00
C ARG A 143 -14.84 -6.06 1.10
N GLU A 144 -15.02 -7.33 1.42
CA GLU A 144 -15.96 -7.81 2.45
C GLU A 144 -15.57 -7.36 3.86
N SER A 145 -14.27 -7.14 4.10
CA SER A 145 -13.72 -6.59 5.35
C SER A 145 -13.80 -5.06 5.41
N GLY A 146 -14.41 -4.40 4.42
CA GLY A 146 -14.62 -2.94 4.42
C GLY A 146 -13.38 -2.11 4.10
N LEU A 147 -12.30 -2.68 3.56
CA LEU A 147 -11.16 -1.90 3.07
C LEU A 147 -11.57 -0.98 1.92
N ASP A 148 -10.75 0.03 1.63
CA ASP A 148 -11.01 0.98 0.55
C ASP A 148 -10.55 0.46 -0.82
N GLY A 149 -9.62 -0.52 -0.83
CA GLY A 149 -9.07 -1.06 -2.06
C GLY A 149 -7.96 -2.08 -1.82
N ILE A 150 -7.21 -2.34 -2.88
CA ILE A 150 -6.12 -3.33 -2.88
C ILE A 150 -4.87 -2.84 -3.62
N VAL A 151 -3.76 -3.51 -3.33
CA VAL A 151 -2.54 -3.47 -4.15
C VAL A 151 -2.46 -4.76 -4.95
N CYS A 152 -2.34 -4.66 -6.27
CA CYS A 152 -2.17 -5.80 -7.17
C CYS A 152 -1.28 -5.42 -8.36
N SER A 153 -0.76 -6.41 -9.09
CA SER A 153 0.05 -6.14 -10.29
C SER A 153 -0.80 -5.62 -11.46
N GLY A 154 -0.14 -5.02 -12.44
CA GLY A 154 -0.79 -4.57 -13.67
C GLY A 154 -1.45 -5.70 -14.46
N GLN A 155 -0.97 -6.94 -14.34
CA GLN A 155 -1.53 -8.10 -15.01
C GLN A 155 -2.88 -8.52 -14.40
N GLU A 156 -3.06 -8.34 -13.09
CA GLU A 156 -4.24 -8.78 -12.34
C GLU A 156 -5.30 -7.69 -12.18
N VAL A 157 -4.95 -6.41 -12.41
CA VAL A 157 -5.84 -5.27 -12.17
C VAL A 157 -7.18 -5.39 -12.89
N LYS A 158 -7.19 -5.98 -14.09
CA LYS A 158 -8.45 -6.17 -14.86
C LYS A 158 -9.40 -7.16 -14.17
N ALA A 159 -8.88 -8.27 -13.68
CA ALA A 159 -9.66 -9.27 -12.95
C ALA A 159 -10.09 -8.75 -11.57
N ALA A 160 -9.18 -8.12 -10.85
CA ALA A 160 -9.47 -7.51 -9.55
C ALA A 160 -10.56 -6.43 -9.67
N ARG A 161 -10.52 -5.58 -10.70
CA ARG A 161 -11.53 -4.56 -10.95
C ARG A 161 -12.89 -5.17 -11.31
N LYS A 162 -12.91 -6.32 -11.99
CA LYS A 162 -14.17 -7.06 -12.24
C LYS A 162 -14.78 -7.57 -10.93
N ALA A 163 -13.95 -8.06 -10.02
CA ALA A 163 -14.38 -8.53 -8.70
C ALA A 163 -14.81 -7.38 -7.77
N TRP A 164 -14.19 -6.21 -7.93
CA TRP A 164 -14.48 -5.02 -7.12
C TRP A 164 -14.50 -3.72 -7.96
N PRO A 165 -15.60 -3.43 -8.69
CA PRO A 165 -15.67 -2.30 -9.63
C PRO A 165 -15.41 -0.92 -8.99
N GLY A 166 -15.83 -0.72 -7.74
CA GLY A 166 -15.68 0.54 -7.00
C GLY A 166 -14.43 0.62 -6.11
N GLY A 167 -13.58 -0.40 -6.11
CA GLY A 167 -12.38 -0.44 -5.27
C GLY A 167 -11.33 0.59 -5.70
N PHE A 168 -10.54 1.04 -4.73
CA PHE A 168 -9.34 1.83 -4.98
C PHE A 168 -8.17 0.89 -5.30
N PHE A 169 -7.52 1.09 -6.45
CA PHE A 169 -6.45 0.19 -6.92
C PHE A 169 -5.10 0.89 -6.90
N VAL A 170 -4.15 0.29 -6.21
CA VAL A 170 -2.73 0.65 -6.27
C VAL A 170 -2.01 -0.38 -7.13
N VAL A 171 -1.37 0.09 -8.18
CA VAL A 171 -0.65 -0.77 -9.14
C VAL A 171 0.82 -0.40 -9.13
N PRO A 172 1.68 -1.14 -8.41
CA PRO A 172 3.11 -0.90 -8.39
C PRO A 172 3.78 -1.41 -9.68
N GLY A 173 5.00 -0.98 -9.90
CA GLY A 173 5.86 -1.54 -10.94
C GLY A 173 5.46 -1.20 -12.37
N VAL A 174 4.61 -0.19 -12.58
CA VAL A 174 4.28 0.29 -13.93
C VAL A 174 5.55 0.84 -14.58
N ARG A 175 5.89 0.31 -15.75
CA ARG A 175 7.02 0.75 -16.58
C ARG A 175 6.50 1.04 -17.99
N PRO A 176 6.98 2.12 -18.66
CA PRO A 176 6.75 2.29 -20.09
C PRO A 176 7.30 1.10 -20.88
N ALA A 177 6.72 0.81 -22.05
CA ALA A 177 7.14 -0.32 -22.88
C ALA A 177 8.63 -0.24 -23.32
N ASP A 178 9.16 0.99 -23.39
CA ASP A 178 10.54 1.34 -23.71
C ASP A 178 11.37 1.72 -22.47
N GLY A 179 10.78 1.61 -21.29
CA GLY A 179 11.41 1.96 -20.03
C GLY A 179 12.43 0.90 -19.57
N ARG A 180 13.68 1.32 -19.44
CA ARG A 180 14.76 0.57 -18.77
C ARG A 180 14.78 0.86 -17.28
#